data_e48bfc169292ec9784b3ed2a2fdc7335
#
_entry.id   e48bfc169292ec9784b3ed2a2fdc7335
#
_cell.length_a   1.000
_cell.length_b   1.000
_cell.length_c   1.000
_cell.angle_alpha   90.00
_cell.angle_beta   90.00
_cell.angle_gamma   90.00
#
_symmetry.space_group_name_H-M   'P 1'
#
loop_
_entity.id
_entity.type
_entity.pdbx_description
1 polymer ?
#
loop_
_entity_poly.entity_id
_entity_poly.type
_entity_poly.pdbx_seq_one_letter_code
_entity_poly.pdbx_strand_id
1 'polypeptide(L)'
;MTKSSPKSDGSSFLLCEDVREEVNNKLSIIGVFPNDDIVLQKDVLIPSLMAVLFARGGEGSYETRVSLTDPKGQTVIESPKQTVVLEKNKAHLAAIRVLAPHLIVGQYTIKFFYDDVPIERTFEVKTA
;
A
#
# COMPACT_ATOMS: atom_id res chain seq x y z
N MET A 1 -19.45 17.93 12.92
CA MET A 1 -18.24 17.13 13.01
C MET A 1 -17.38 17.37 11.77
N THR A 2 -16.13 17.73 11.95
CA THR A 2 -15.23 18.00 10.84
C THR A 2 -14.71 16.68 10.26
N LYS A 3 -14.75 16.56 8.94
CA LYS A 3 -14.23 15.40 8.22
C LYS A 3 -13.11 15.85 7.31
N SER A 4 -11.97 15.21 7.38
CA SER A 4 -10.84 15.51 6.51
C SER A 4 -10.18 14.25 5.98
N SER A 5 -9.84 14.24 4.69
CA SER A 5 -9.11 13.14 4.07
C SER A 5 -7.66 13.10 4.52
N PRO A 6 -7.03 11.94 4.61
CA PRO A 6 -5.59 11.85 4.84
C PRO A 6 -4.81 12.64 3.79
N LYS A 7 -3.67 13.17 4.21
CA LYS A 7 -2.82 14.00 3.37
C LYS A 7 -1.77 13.16 2.67
N SER A 8 -1.69 13.29 1.35
CA SER A 8 -0.68 12.57 0.56
C SER A 8 0.73 12.91 1.04
N ASP A 9 1.03 14.19 1.26
CA ASP A 9 2.36 14.64 1.67
C ASP A 9 2.75 14.16 3.07
N GLY A 10 1.79 13.96 3.96
CA GLY A 10 2.06 13.52 5.32
C GLY A 10 2.03 12.01 5.49
N SER A 11 1.68 11.27 4.45
CA SER A 11 1.54 9.83 4.50
C SER A 11 2.79 9.12 3.98
N SER A 12 3.12 7.98 4.59
CA SER A 12 4.32 7.20 4.25
C SER A 12 3.94 5.91 3.57
N PHE A 13 4.62 5.60 2.48
CA PHE A 13 4.43 4.38 1.71
C PHE A 13 5.69 3.52 1.78
N LEU A 14 5.51 2.20 1.88
CA LEU A 14 6.61 1.28 1.75
C LEU A 14 6.17 -0.05 1.14
N LEU A 15 7.14 -0.72 0.52
CA LEU A 15 7.02 -2.10 0.07
C LEU A 15 7.80 -2.99 1.02
N CYS A 16 7.23 -4.13 1.38
CA CYS A 16 7.87 -5.08 2.28
C CYS A 16 7.38 -6.50 1.98
N GLU A 17 8.00 -7.47 2.60
CA GLU A 17 7.57 -8.86 2.47
C GLU A 17 6.36 -9.15 3.35
N ASP A 18 6.32 -8.60 4.55
CA ASP A 18 5.25 -8.86 5.50
C ASP A 18 5.14 -7.77 6.56
N VAL A 19 3.94 -7.64 7.11
CA VAL A 19 3.65 -6.77 8.26
C VAL A 19 2.96 -7.62 9.31
N ARG A 20 3.45 -7.58 10.54
CA ARG A 20 2.87 -8.33 11.66
C ARG A 20 2.41 -7.36 12.74
N GLU A 21 1.21 -7.62 13.25
CA GLU A 21 0.71 -6.91 14.42
C GLU A 21 1.27 -7.59 15.67
N GLU A 22 1.92 -6.81 16.50
CA GLU A 22 2.49 -7.25 17.75
C GLU A 22 1.63 -6.79 18.93
N VAL A 23 1.93 -7.27 20.12
CA VAL A 23 1.26 -6.79 21.33
C VAL A 23 1.56 -5.30 21.56
N ASN A 24 0.66 -4.61 22.26
CA ASN A 24 0.79 -3.18 22.60
C ASN A 24 0.73 -2.26 21.36
N ASN A 25 -0.07 -2.62 20.36
CA ASN A 25 -0.29 -1.81 19.15
C ASN A 25 0.98 -1.50 18.35
N LYS A 26 1.97 -2.38 18.43
CA LYS A 26 3.20 -2.28 17.65
C LYS A 26 3.08 -3.08 16.38
N LEU A 27 3.83 -2.66 15.36
CA LEU A 27 3.95 -3.38 14.10
C LEU A 27 5.41 -3.80 13.88
N SER A 28 5.60 -4.99 13.36
CA SER A 28 6.87 -5.42 12.81
C SER A 28 6.78 -5.47 11.30
N ILE A 29 7.72 -4.81 10.64
CA ILE A 29 7.79 -4.75 9.19
C ILE A 29 9.01 -5.56 8.76
N ILE A 30 8.79 -6.57 7.90
CA ILE A 30 9.79 -7.54 7.55
C ILE A 30 10.14 -7.41 6.08
N GLY A 31 11.44 -7.33 5.77
CA GLY A 31 11.92 -7.34 4.39
C GLY A 31 11.52 -6.11 3.60
N VAL A 32 11.94 -4.93 4.04
CA VAL A 32 11.61 -3.66 3.36
C VAL A 32 12.40 -3.53 2.06
N PHE A 33 11.71 -3.14 0.98
CA PHE A 33 12.34 -2.75 -0.29
C PHE A 33 12.56 -1.24 -0.23
N PRO A 34 13.79 -0.76 0.04
CA PRO A 34 14.00 0.63 0.48
C PRO A 34 13.87 1.68 -0.63
N ASN A 35 13.90 1.28 -1.90
CA ASN A 35 13.90 2.21 -3.03
C ASN A 35 12.62 2.16 -3.84
N ASP A 36 11.53 1.59 -3.29
CA ASP A 36 10.27 1.38 -3.99
C ASP A 36 10.46 0.65 -5.31
N ASP A 37 11.40 -0.29 -5.33
CA ASP A 37 11.64 -1.15 -6.48
C ASP A 37 11.81 -2.60 -6.07
N ILE A 38 11.48 -3.47 -7.01
CA ILE A 38 11.61 -4.92 -6.86
C ILE A 38 12.47 -5.40 -8.01
N VAL A 39 13.59 -6.06 -7.68
CA VAL A 39 14.48 -6.63 -8.68
C VAL A 39 14.20 -8.12 -8.78
N LEU A 40 13.68 -8.55 -9.94
CA LEU A 40 13.43 -9.95 -10.21
C LEU A 40 14.74 -10.61 -10.62
N GLN A 41 15.16 -11.60 -9.86
CA GLN A 41 16.35 -12.39 -10.14
C GLN A 41 15.94 -13.77 -10.62
N LYS A 42 16.70 -14.29 -11.60
CA LYS A 42 16.50 -15.66 -12.08
C LYS A 42 16.68 -16.63 -10.92
N ASP A 43 15.75 -17.56 -10.80
CA ASP A 43 15.76 -18.61 -9.78
C ASP A 43 15.62 -18.13 -8.33
N VAL A 44 15.27 -16.87 -8.12
CA VAL A 44 14.96 -16.33 -6.80
C VAL A 44 13.48 -16.00 -6.73
N LEU A 45 12.78 -16.62 -5.80
CA LEU A 45 11.36 -16.35 -5.56
C LEU A 45 11.22 -15.29 -4.48
N ILE A 46 10.33 -14.32 -4.76
CA ILE A 46 9.88 -13.40 -3.72
C ILE A 46 8.66 -14.07 -3.06
N PRO A 47 8.79 -14.51 -1.80
CA PRO A 47 7.72 -15.29 -1.18
C PRO A 47 6.47 -14.52 -0.90
N SER A 48 6.59 -13.22 -0.65
CA SER A 48 5.48 -12.36 -0.27
C SER A 48 5.83 -10.91 -0.57
N LEU A 49 4.83 -10.12 -0.93
CA LEU A 49 4.98 -8.70 -1.18
C LEU A 49 3.74 -7.98 -0.65
N MET A 50 3.96 -6.94 0.13
CA MET A 50 2.90 -6.06 0.60
C MET A 50 3.23 -4.61 0.26
N ALA A 51 2.23 -3.89 -0.21
CA ALA A 51 2.28 -2.44 -0.36
C ALA A 51 1.51 -1.84 0.81
N VAL A 52 2.16 -0.96 1.56
CA VAL A 52 1.66 -0.45 2.84
C VAL A 52 1.68 1.06 2.84
N LEU A 53 0.57 1.66 3.26
CA LEU A 53 0.46 3.09 3.45
C LEU A 53 0.13 3.40 4.91
N PHE A 54 0.92 4.26 5.53
CA PHE A 54 0.59 4.87 6.82
C PHE A 54 -0.02 6.22 6.52
N ALA A 55 -1.35 6.27 6.43
CA ALA A 55 -2.08 7.47 6.06
C ALA A 55 -2.24 8.38 7.28
N ARG A 56 -1.92 9.65 7.11
CA ARG A 56 -1.94 10.64 8.19
C ARG A 56 -2.77 11.85 7.82
N GLY A 57 -3.27 12.53 8.86
CA GLY A 57 -3.99 13.78 8.70
C GLY A 57 -5.47 13.62 8.41
N GLY A 58 -5.98 12.40 8.48
CA GLY A 58 -7.38 12.12 8.26
C GLY A 58 -8.19 12.11 9.54
N GLU A 59 -9.48 12.45 9.42
CA GLU A 59 -10.43 12.41 10.53
C GLU A 59 -11.84 12.19 9.97
N GLY A 60 -12.58 11.30 10.60
CA GLY A 60 -13.97 11.01 10.22
C GLY A 60 -14.13 9.61 9.65
N SER A 61 -15.35 9.30 9.22
CA SER A 61 -15.69 7.99 8.66
C SER A 61 -15.50 8.00 7.15
N TYR A 62 -14.77 7.00 6.65
CA TYR A 62 -14.45 6.87 5.22
C TYR A 62 -14.70 5.47 4.74
N GLU A 63 -15.15 5.37 3.49
CA GLU A 63 -15.12 4.12 2.76
C GLU A 63 -13.76 3.99 2.08
N THR A 64 -13.03 2.92 2.37
CA THR A 64 -11.68 2.72 1.85
C THR A 64 -11.63 1.55 0.89
N ARG A 65 -10.78 1.65 -0.09
CA ARG A 65 -10.39 0.57 -0.99
C ARG A 65 -9.00 0.83 -1.54
N VAL A 66 -8.37 -0.22 -2.04
CA VAL A 66 -7.03 -0.13 -2.64
C VAL A 66 -7.10 -0.77 -4.03
N SER A 67 -6.49 -0.12 -5.02
CA SER A 67 -6.37 -0.70 -6.35
C SER A 67 -4.92 -0.68 -6.81
N LEU A 68 -4.51 -1.76 -7.49
CA LEU A 68 -3.18 -1.89 -8.07
C LEU A 68 -3.32 -2.02 -9.58
N THR A 69 -2.62 -1.14 -10.30
CA THR A 69 -2.60 -1.12 -11.75
C THR A 69 -1.21 -1.52 -12.25
N ASP A 70 -1.15 -2.44 -13.22
CA ASP A 70 0.10 -2.95 -13.76
C ASP A 70 0.71 -1.98 -14.80
N PRO A 71 1.93 -2.26 -15.30
CA PRO A 71 2.57 -1.40 -16.30
C PRO A 71 1.80 -1.28 -17.62
N LYS A 72 0.87 -2.18 -17.89
CA LYS A 72 0.03 -2.14 -19.10
C LYS A 72 -1.27 -1.35 -18.90
N GLY A 73 -1.46 -0.78 -17.70
CA GLY A 73 -2.65 -0.01 -17.39
C GLY A 73 -3.85 -0.84 -16.95
N GLN A 74 -3.66 -2.12 -16.67
CA GLN A 74 -4.73 -3.00 -16.22
C GLN A 74 -4.79 -3.04 -14.71
N THR A 75 -5.99 -2.95 -14.14
CA THR A 75 -6.19 -3.15 -12.71
C THR A 75 -6.10 -4.63 -12.40
N VAL A 76 -5.08 -5.02 -11.66
CA VAL A 76 -4.78 -6.43 -11.37
C VAL A 76 -5.26 -6.86 -9.98
N ILE A 77 -5.41 -5.90 -9.06
CA ILE A 77 -5.96 -6.15 -7.74
C ILE A 77 -6.84 -4.97 -7.36
N GLU A 78 -8.00 -5.28 -6.78
CA GLU A 78 -8.88 -4.28 -6.18
C GLU A 78 -9.44 -4.88 -4.90
N SER A 79 -9.18 -4.21 -3.77
CA SER A 79 -9.66 -4.69 -2.48
C SER A 79 -11.15 -4.43 -2.31
N PRO A 80 -11.84 -5.21 -1.47
CA PRO A 80 -13.21 -4.88 -1.10
C PRO A 80 -13.28 -3.52 -0.40
N LYS A 81 -14.43 -2.86 -0.53
CA LYS A 81 -14.69 -1.62 0.19
C LYS A 81 -14.87 -1.91 1.67
N GLN A 82 -14.27 -1.08 2.51
CA GLN A 82 -14.39 -1.16 3.96
C GLN A 82 -14.68 0.21 4.53
N THR A 83 -15.51 0.26 5.55
CA THR A 83 -15.74 1.50 6.30
C THR A 83 -14.76 1.56 7.46
N VAL A 84 -14.02 2.66 7.55
CA VAL A 84 -13.06 2.91 8.63
C VAL A 84 -13.35 4.27 9.27
N VAL A 85 -13.02 4.39 10.54
CA VAL A 85 -13.08 5.66 11.27
C VAL A 85 -11.65 6.12 11.48
N LEU A 86 -11.32 7.27 10.91
CA LEU A 86 -10.00 7.88 11.08
C LEU A 86 -10.01 8.78 12.28
N GLU A 87 -8.98 8.65 13.11
CA GLU A 87 -8.82 9.47 14.30
C GLU A 87 -7.70 10.48 14.07
N LYS A 88 -7.96 11.71 14.49
CA LYS A 88 -6.96 12.77 14.46
C LYS A 88 -5.71 12.35 15.23
N ASN A 89 -4.53 12.63 14.66
CA ASN A 89 -3.22 12.32 15.25
C ASN A 89 -2.88 10.82 15.29
N LYS A 90 -3.65 9.98 14.62
CA LYS A 90 -3.32 8.56 14.47
C LYS A 90 -3.14 8.21 12.99
N ALA A 91 -2.12 7.42 12.68
CA ALA A 91 -1.95 6.89 11.35
C ALA A 91 -2.96 5.76 11.10
N HIS A 92 -3.50 5.72 9.89
CA HIS A 92 -4.32 4.59 9.43
C HIS A 92 -3.45 3.71 8.55
N LEU A 93 -3.36 2.43 8.89
CA LEU A 93 -2.62 1.46 8.10
C LEU A 93 -3.53 0.90 7.01
N ALA A 94 -3.16 1.16 5.76
CA ALA A 94 -3.79 0.55 4.60
C ALA A 94 -2.75 -0.35 3.92
N ALA A 95 -3.14 -1.58 3.60
CA ALA A 95 -2.19 -2.52 3.03
C ALA A 95 -2.87 -3.43 2.00
N ILE A 96 -2.10 -3.85 1.01
CA ILE A 96 -2.54 -4.82 0.03
C ILE A 96 -1.42 -5.84 -0.20
N ARG A 97 -1.80 -7.12 -0.22
CA ARG A 97 -0.86 -8.19 -0.54
C ARG A 97 -0.85 -8.44 -2.04
N VAL A 98 0.34 -8.47 -2.61
CA VAL A 98 0.55 -8.67 -4.04
C VAL A 98 1.12 -10.07 -4.28
N LEU A 99 0.57 -10.77 -5.27
CA LEU A 99 1.06 -12.09 -5.63
C LEU A 99 2.30 -11.94 -6.52
N ALA A 100 3.47 -12.11 -5.93
CA ALA A 100 4.76 -11.91 -6.57
C ALA A 100 4.98 -12.71 -7.86
N PRO A 101 4.49 -13.97 -8.02
CA PRO A 101 4.70 -14.73 -9.25
C PRO A 101 4.11 -14.10 -10.51
N HIS A 102 3.20 -13.16 -10.37
CA HIS A 102 2.53 -12.52 -11.50
C HIS A 102 3.07 -11.13 -11.83
N LEU A 103 4.17 -10.73 -11.20
CA LEU A 103 4.76 -9.42 -11.46
C LEU A 103 5.43 -9.38 -12.84
N ILE A 104 5.20 -8.29 -13.55
CA ILE A 104 5.87 -8.01 -14.82
C ILE A 104 6.74 -6.77 -14.69
N VAL A 105 7.75 -6.66 -15.55
CA VAL A 105 8.68 -5.53 -15.53
C VAL A 105 7.95 -4.23 -15.92
N GLY A 106 8.22 -3.17 -15.17
CA GLY A 106 7.66 -1.85 -15.41
C GLY A 106 7.16 -1.18 -14.15
N GLN A 107 6.46 -0.08 -14.33
CA GLN A 107 5.95 0.72 -13.23
C GLN A 107 4.54 0.31 -12.86
N TYR A 108 4.35 -0.01 -11.59
CA TYR A 108 3.03 -0.25 -10.99
C TYR A 108 2.54 1.01 -10.30
N THR A 109 1.24 1.22 -10.35
CA THR A 109 0.58 2.32 -9.65
C THR A 109 -0.41 1.75 -8.64
N ILE A 110 -0.31 2.22 -7.41
CA ILE A 110 -1.24 1.81 -6.36
C ILE A 110 -1.99 3.04 -5.85
N LYS A 111 -3.30 2.89 -5.71
CA LYS A 111 -4.17 3.96 -5.21
C LYS A 111 -4.89 3.50 -3.95
N PHE A 112 -4.72 4.28 -2.90
CA PHE A 112 -5.40 4.09 -1.63
C PHE A 112 -6.53 5.12 -1.55
N PHE A 113 -7.78 4.68 -1.71
CA PHE A 113 -8.93 5.57 -1.74
C PHE A 113 -9.51 5.77 -0.35
N TYR A 114 -9.78 7.01 -0.03
CA TYR A 114 -10.58 7.43 1.12
C TYR A 114 -11.79 8.18 0.58
N ASP A 115 -12.95 7.50 0.55
CA ASP A 115 -14.08 7.83 -0.32
C ASP A 115 -13.56 7.88 -1.77
N ASP A 116 -13.72 9.00 -2.46
CA ASP A 116 -13.26 9.15 -3.84
C ASP A 116 -11.91 9.87 -3.96
N VAL A 117 -11.22 10.10 -2.83
CA VAL A 117 -9.94 10.79 -2.81
C VAL A 117 -8.80 9.78 -2.74
N PRO A 118 -7.98 9.64 -3.79
CA PRO A 118 -6.88 8.70 -3.78
C PRO A 118 -5.59 9.31 -3.23
N ILE A 119 -4.81 8.48 -2.53
CA ILE A 119 -3.39 8.70 -2.32
C ILE A 119 -2.69 7.73 -3.25
N GLU A 120 -1.94 8.25 -4.20
CA GLU A 120 -1.31 7.47 -5.26
C GLU A 120 0.17 7.31 -4.99
N ARG A 121 0.67 6.09 -5.18
CA ARG A 121 2.09 5.77 -5.08
C ARG A 121 2.48 4.83 -6.20
N THR A 122 3.75 4.81 -6.54
CA THR A 122 4.28 3.95 -7.59
C THR A 122 5.43 3.13 -7.07
N PHE A 123 5.63 1.97 -7.69
CA PHE A 123 6.84 1.18 -7.50
C PHE A 123 7.24 0.56 -8.82
N GLU A 124 8.50 0.17 -8.93
CA GLU A 124 9.03 -0.36 -10.18
C GLU A 124 9.49 -1.80 -10.03
N VAL A 125 9.17 -2.62 -11.01
CA VAL A 125 9.67 -3.99 -11.12
C VAL A 125 10.72 -4.02 -12.23
N LYS A 126 11.90 -4.48 -11.88
CA LYS A 126 13.07 -4.54 -12.77
C LYS A 126 13.61 -5.96 -12.85
N THR A 127 14.38 -6.25 -13.87
CA THR A 127 15.20 -7.47 -13.92
C THR A 127 16.62 -7.16 -13.50
N ALA A 128 17.26 -8.15 -12.91
CA ALA A 128 18.66 -8.04 -12.52
C ALA A 128 19.58 -8.02 -13.77
#